data_cd5020dc180e7754d384a28f96c99b38
#
_entry.id   cd5020dc180e7754d384a28f96c99b38
#
_cell.length_a   1.000
_cell.length_b   1.000
_cell.length_c   1.000
_cell.angle_alpha   90.00
_cell.angle_beta   90.00
_cell.angle_gamma   90.00
#
_symmetry.space_group_name_H-M   'P 1'
#
loop_
_entity.id
_entity.type
_entity.pdbx_description
1 polymer ?
#
loop_
_entity_poly.entity_id
_entity_poly.type
_entity_poly.pdbx_seq_one_letter_code
_entity_poly.pdbx_strand_id
1 'polypeptide(L)'
;YQGQLAGQTITLWAADIFAISAIDIGEINAVYDRAALIALPATMRTDYSAQIVKLSNHAPQLLITLNYDQSKKDGPPFSISQQQLQQYYDTDYKIIELENQSSTLNTASELAVTEQVWLLNPSFTH
;
A
#
# COMPACT_ATOMS: atom_id res chain seq x y z
N TYR A 1 -5.41 -19.26 -9.00
CA TYR A 1 -5.04 -19.32 -10.43
C TYR A 1 -3.56 -19.00 -10.61
N GLN A 2 -2.90 -19.78 -11.41
CA GLN A 2 -1.49 -19.58 -11.72
C GLN A 2 -1.32 -19.55 -13.24
N GLY A 3 -0.54 -18.60 -13.74
CA GLY A 3 -0.26 -18.45 -15.15
C GLY A 3 1.11 -17.85 -15.37
N GLN A 4 1.40 -17.48 -16.62
CA GLN A 4 2.68 -16.86 -16.95
C GLN A 4 2.49 -15.60 -17.76
N LEU A 5 3.36 -14.63 -17.53
CA LEU A 5 3.42 -13.39 -18.28
C LEU A 5 4.90 -13.06 -18.50
N ALA A 6 5.28 -12.87 -19.78
CA ALA A 6 6.65 -12.54 -20.14
C ALA A 6 7.68 -13.52 -19.54
N GLY A 7 7.33 -14.80 -19.50
CA GLY A 7 8.20 -15.83 -18.96
C GLY A 7 8.23 -15.96 -17.45
N GLN A 8 7.44 -15.14 -16.74
CA GLN A 8 7.35 -15.17 -15.28
C GLN A 8 6.07 -15.85 -14.83
N THR A 9 6.14 -16.61 -13.75
CA THR A 9 4.97 -17.22 -13.15
C THR A 9 4.19 -16.17 -12.36
N ILE A 10 2.87 -16.10 -12.59
CA ILE A 10 1.97 -15.22 -11.87
C ILE A 10 0.90 -16.06 -11.20
N THR A 11 0.69 -15.82 -9.90
CA THR A 11 -0.36 -16.46 -9.12
C THR A 11 -1.38 -15.41 -8.70
N LEU A 12 -2.64 -15.66 -9.03
CA LEU A 12 -3.74 -14.80 -8.63
C LEU A 12 -4.52 -15.49 -7.51
N TRP A 13 -4.67 -14.78 -6.40
CA TRP A 13 -5.39 -15.29 -5.23
C TRP A 13 -6.76 -14.63 -5.12
N ALA A 14 -7.81 -15.42 -5.19
CA ALA A 14 -9.16 -14.98 -4.88
C ALA A 14 -9.45 -15.35 -3.42
N ALA A 15 -9.02 -14.50 -2.49
CA ALA A 15 -9.08 -14.79 -1.07
C ALA A 15 -9.21 -13.51 -0.26
N ASP A 16 -9.60 -13.64 0.99
CA ASP A 16 -9.62 -12.54 1.94
C ASP A 16 -8.19 -12.28 2.43
N ILE A 17 -7.68 -11.09 2.17
CA ILE A 17 -6.32 -10.71 2.56
C ILE A 17 -6.12 -10.83 4.08
N PHE A 18 -7.17 -10.69 4.87
CA PHE A 18 -7.08 -10.80 6.33
C PHE A 18 -7.08 -12.24 6.82
N ALA A 19 -7.39 -13.20 5.97
CA ALA A 19 -7.54 -14.61 6.33
C ALA A 19 -6.42 -15.51 5.82
N ILE A 20 -5.71 -15.11 4.77
CA ILE A 20 -4.61 -15.92 4.24
C ILE A 20 -3.39 -15.85 5.16
N SER A 21 -2.55 -16.87 5.10
CA SER A 21 -1.35 -16.95 5.93
C SER A 21 -0.06 -16.93 5.10
N ALA A 22 1.06 -16.65 5.76
CA ALA A 22 2.37 -16.66 5.11
C ALA A 22 2.71 -18.04 4.54
N ILE A 23 2.23 -19.11 5.16
CA ILE A 23 2.45 -20.46 4.65
C ILE A 23 1.75 -20.66 3.31
N ASP A 24 0.57 -20.07 3.16
CA ASP A 24 -0.21 -20.21 1.92
C ASP A 24 0.49 -19.56 0.73
N ILE A 25 1.04 -18.36 0.92
CA ILE A 25 1.60 -17.59 -0.20
C ILE A 25 3.10 -17.80 -0.39
N GLY A 26 3.80 -18.32 0.62
CA GLY A 26 5.23 -18.57 0.55
C GLY A 26 6.09 -17.34 0.77
N GLU A 27 7.35 -17.44 0.39
CA GLU A 27 8.35 -16.39 0.61
C GLU A 27 8.06 -15.17 -0.27
N ILE A 28 8.09 -13.98 0.35
CA ILE A 28 7.88 -12.70 -0.32
C ILE A 28 9.15 -11.86 -0.16
N ASN A 29 9.70 -11.39 -1.26
CA ASN A 29 10.92 -10.57 -1.27
C ASN A 29 10.62 -9.08 -1.32
N ALA A 30 9.47 -8.69 -1.82
CA ALA A 30 9.05 -7.30 -1.91
C ALA A 30 7.53 -7.21 -2.09
N VAL A 31 6.96 -6.08 -1.71
CA VAL A 31 5.54 -5.80 -1.86
C VAL A 31 5.37 -4.55 -2.71
N TYR A 32 4.44 -4.59 -3.65
CA TYR A 32 4.02 -3.42 -4.40
C TYR A 32 2.55 -3.16 -4.10
N ASP A 33 2.27 -2.02 -3.46
CA ASP A 33 0.92 -1.64 -3.06
C ASP A 33 0.53 -0.34 -3.76
N ARG A 34 -0.29 -0.45 -4.77
CA ARG A 34 -0.72 0.72 -5.54
C ARG A 34 -2.17 1.11 -5.27
N ALA A 35 -3.05 0.18 -5.03
CA ALA A 35 -4.47 0.47 -4.96
C ALA A 35 -5.16 -0.19 -3.77
N ALA A 36 -4.44 -0.87 -2.92
CA ALA A 36 -5.05 -1.60 -1.82
C ALA A 36 -5.21 -0.74 -0.56
N LEU A 37 -4.13 -0.17 -0.05
CA LEU A 37 -4.20 0.64 1.17
C LEU A 37 -5.15 1.83 1.01
N ILE A 38 -5.04 2.53 -0.11
CA ILE A 38 -5.86 3.73 -0.35
C ILE A 38 -7.32 3.42 -0.68
N ALA A 39 -7.64 2.16 -0.92
CA ALA A 39 -9.03 1.74 -1.14
C ALA A 39 -9.76 1.40 0.15
N LEU A 40 -9.05 1.32 1.28
CA LEU A 40 -9.60 0.91 2.55
C LEU A 40 -9.98 2.11 3.42
N PRO A 41 -11.13 2.06 4.12
CA PRO A 41 -11.44 3.07 5.11
C PRO A 41 -10.45 3.03 6.27
N ALA A 42 -10.32 4.15 6.99
CA ALA A 42 -9.33 4.31 8.04
C ALA A 42 -9.40 3.20 9.10
N THR A 43 -10.60 2.71 9.38
CA THR A 43 -10.82 1.66 10.40
C THR A 43 -10.18 0.32 10.04
N MET A 44 -9.87 0.09 8.78
CA MET A 44 -9.30 -1.17 8.31
C MET A 44 -7.80 -1.10 8.03
N ARG A 45 -7.23 0.10 7.96
CA ARG A 45 -5.85 0.26 7.50
C ARG A 45 -4.81 -0.27 8.48
N THR A 46 -5.03 -0.12 9.77
CA THR A 46 -4.10 -0.64 10.79
C THR A 46 -4.02 -2.17 10.71
N ASP A 47 -5.15 -2.84 10.58
CA ASP A 47 -5.18 -4.29 10.45
C ASP A 47 -4.57 -4.74 9.12
N TYR A 48 -4.86 -4.01 8.05
CA TYR A 48 -4.29 -4.31 6.73
C TYR A 48 -2.77 -4.19 6.74
N SER A 49 -2.24 -3.07 7.27
CA SER A 49 -0.80 -2.88 7.30
C SER A 49 -0.10 -3.94 8.13
N ALA A 50 -0.65 -4.28 9.28
CA ALA A 50 -0.11 -5.35 10.12
C ALA A 50 -0.12 -6.70 9.40
N GLN A 51 -1.18 -7.00 8.66
CA GLN A 51 -1.30 -8.23 7.91
C GLN A 51 -0.28 -8.32 6.78
N ILE A 52 -0.08 -7.25 6.03
CA ILE A 52 0.92 -7.23 4.96
C ILE A 52 2.34 -7.41 5.50
N VAL A 53 2.66 -6.77 6.62
CA VAL A 53 3.95 -6.93 7.28
C VAL A 53 4.16 -8.40 7.66
N LYS A 54 3.15 -9.00 8.25
CA LYS A 54 3.18 -10.40 8.69
C LYS A 54 3.31 -11.36 7.52
N LEU A 55 2.47 -11.20 6.50
CA LEU A 55 2.46 -12.07 5.32
C LEU A 55 3.78 -12.02 4.56
N SER A 56 4.38 -10.86 4.47
CA SER A 56 5.61 -10.65 3.73
C SER A 56 6.87 -10.86 4.57
N ASN A 57 6.72 -11.12 5.87
CA ASN A 57 7.84 -11.24 6.80
C ASN A 57 8.74 -9.99 6.75
N HIS A 58 8.12 -8.82 6.87
CA HIS A 58 8.81 -7.53 6.85
C HIS A 58 9.58 -7.26 5.53
N ALA A 59 9.05 -7.73 4.41
CA ALA A 59 9.66 -7.43 3.12
C ALA A 59 9.57 -5.92 2.83
N PRO A 60 10.53 -5.36 2.09
CA PRO A 60 10.43 -3.95 1.67
C PRO A 60 9.21 -3.75 0.79
N GLN A 61 8.62 -2.55 0.87
CA GLN A 61 7.41 -2.23 0.12
C GLN A 61 7.62 -0.99 -0.73
N LEU A 62 7.09 -1.03 -1.94
CA LEU A 62 6.90 0.16 -2.76
C LEU A 62 5.41 0.50 -2.70
N LEU A 63 5.10 1.64 -2.09
CA LEU A 63 3.73 2.04 -1.79
C LEU A 63 3.39 3.33 -2.51
N ILE A 64 2.24 3.37 -3.15
CA ILE A 64 1.74 4.58 -3.80
C ILE A 64 0.50 5.06 -3.06
N THR A 65 0.50 6.33 -2.68
CA THR A 65 -0.61 6.97 -1.99
C THR A 65 -1.04 8.23 -2.69
N LEU A 66 -2.21 8.72 -2.32
CA LEU A 66 -2.74 9.98 -2.78
C LEU A 66 -2.92 10.92 -1.58
N ASN A 67 -2.65 12.19 -1.79
CA ASN A 67 -2.88 13.22 -0.79
C ASN A 67 -3.73 14.32 -1.41
N TYR A 68 -4.89 14.56 -0.83
CA TYR A 68 -5.83 15.59 -1.27
C TYR A 68 -6.71 15.99 -0.10
N ASP A 69 -7.52 17.01 -0.29
CA ASP A 69 -8.47 17.45 0.74
C ASP A 69 -9.63 16.46 0.82
N GLN A 70 -9.59 15.58 1.82
CA GLN A 70 -10.59 14.53 2.01
C GLN A 70 -12.01 15.09 2.19
N SER A 71 -12.13 16.32 2.66
CA SER A 71 -13.45 16.95 2.84
C SER A 71 -14.14 17.22 1.52
N LYS A 72 -13.41 17.24 0.40
CA LYS A 72 -13.94 17.54 -0.93
C LYS A 72 -14.30 16.29 -1.73
N LYS A 73 -13.89 15.12 -1.27
CA LYS A 73 -14.17 13.85 -1.95
C LYS A 73 -14.14 12.71 -0.94
N ASP A 74 -15.17 11.88 -0.96
CA ASP A 74 -15.32 10.84 0.05
C ASP A 74 -14.41 9.64 -0.15
N GLY A 75 -13.97 9.36 -1.35
CA GLY A 75 -13.24 8.11 -1.64
C GLY A 75 -14.17 6.93 -1.82
N PRO A 76 -13.68 5.69 -2.06
CA PRO A 76 -12.29 5.41 -2.41
C PRO A 76 -11.90 5.95 -3.80
N PRO A 77 -10.63 6.21 -4.10
CA PRO A 77 -9.47 6.08 -3.20
C PRO A 77 -9.42 7.21 -2.17
N PHE A 78 -8.89 6.88 -0.99
CA PHE A 78 -8.80 7.82 0.13
C PHE A 78 -7.49 8.58 0.12
N SER A 79 -7.52 9.77 0.73
CA SER A 79 -6.31 10.55 0.98
C SER A 79 -5.57 9.97 2.18
N ILE A 80 -4.25 9.80 2.05
CA ILE A 80 -3.41 9.32 3.16
C ILE A 80 -2.23 10.25 3.31
N SER A 81 -2.08 10.85 4.49
CA SER A 81 -0.99 11.74 4.81
C SER A 81 0.26 10.95 5.21
N GLN A 82 1.41 11.62 5.19
CA GLN A 82 2.65 11.04 5.71
C GLN A 82 2.51 10.64 7.18
N GLN A 83 1.83 11.47 7.96
CA GLN A 83 1.60 11.18 9.38
C GLN A 83 0.79 9.89 9.57
N GLN A 84 -0.21 9.67 8.74
CA GLN A 84 -0.98 8.43 8.77
C GLN A 84 -0.12 7.23 8.39
N LEU A 85 0.72 7.37 7.36
CA LEU A 85 1.65 6.30 7.00
C LEU A 85 2.59 5.94 8.15
N GLN A 86 3.07 6.94 8.86
CA GLN A 86 3.93 6.70 10.02
C GLN A 86 3.20 5.89 11.10
N GLN A 87 1.92 6.18 11.31
CA GLN A 87 1.11 5.41 12.26
C GLN A 87 0.99 3.93 11.86
N TYR A 88 0.92 3.66 10.57
CA TYR A 88 0.73 2.28 10.09
C TYR A 88 2.04 1.49 10.03
N TYR A 89 3.15 2.14 9.74
CA TYR A 89 4.36 1.43 9.31
C TYR A 89 5.65 1.80 10.06
N ASP A 90 5.73 2.88 10.84
CA ASP A 90 7.01 3.35 11.35
C ASP A 90 7.66 2.41 12.37
N THR A 91 6.88 1.55 13.02
CA THR A 91 7.42 0.54 13.94
C THR A 91 8.28 -0.49 13.20
N ASP A 92 7.89 -0.83 11.98
CA ASP A 92 8.51 -1.90 11.22
C ASP A 92 9.40 -1.40 10.09
N TYR A 93 9.20 -0.16 9.64
CA TYR A 93 9.86 0.35 8.44
C TYR A 93 10.37 1.76 8.63
N LYS A 94 11.47 2.06 7.93
CA LYS A 94 11.85 3.43 7.64
C LYS A 94 11.10 3.86 6.39
N ILE A 95 10.37 4.97 6.47
CA ILE A 95 9.51 5.47 5.41
C ILE A 95 10.25 6.56 4.64
N ILE A 96 10.48 6.33 3.34
CA ILE A 96 11.26 7.24 2.50
C ILE A 96 10.37 7.66 1.34
N GLU A 97 10.17 8.97 1.17
CA GLU A 97 9.48 9.50 0.00
C GLU A 97 10.43 9.48 -1.19
N LEU A 98 10.07 8.75 -2.25
CA LEU A 98 10.88 8.68 -3.46
C LEU A 98 10.46 9.72 -4.47
N GLU A 99 9.17 10.02 -4.56
CA GLU A 99 8.63 10.89 -5.60
C GLU A 99 7.28 11.43 -5.17
N ASN A 100 6.96 12.64 -5.61
CA ASN A 100 5.61 13.15 -5.54
C ASN A 100 5.29 13.87 -6.85
N GLN A 101 4.04 13.80 -7.27
CA GLN A 101 3.61 14.36 -8.53
C GLN A 101 2.18 14.90 -8.40
N SER A 102 2.00 16.15 -8.81
CA SER A 102 0.66 16.74 -8.83
C SER A 102 -0.16 16.12 -9.96
N SER A 103 -1.42 15.88 -9.67
CA SER A 103 -2.33 15.22 -10.58
C SER A 103 -3.74 15.71 -10.29
N THR A 104 -4.71 15.26 -11.09
CA THR A 104 -6.13 15.46 -10.80
C THR A 104 -6.82 14.10 -10.86
N LEU A 105 -7.59 13.79 -9.82
CA LEU A 105 -8.34 12.53 -9.78
C LEU A 105 -9.50 12.54 -10.74
N ASN A 106 -10.08 13.68 -10.92
CA ASN A 106 -11.28 13.83 -11.73
C ASN A 106 -11.25 15.18 -12.40
N THR A 107 -11.22 15.18 -13.71
CA THR A 107 -11.16 16.41 -14.51
C THR A 107 -12.37 17.32 -14.29
N ALA A 108 -13.52 16.77 -13.92
CA ALA A 108 -14.72 17.56 -13.70
C ALA A 108 -14.71 18.31 -12.37
N SER A 109 -13.99 17.82 -11.37
CA SER A 109 -13.98 18.42 -10.03
C SER A 109 -12.84 19.38 -9.78
N GLU A 110 -11.85 19.41 -10.65
CA GLU A 110 -10.64 20.23 -10.49
C GLU A 110 -9.93 20.01 -9.13
N LEU A 111 -10.14 18.84 -8.51
CA LEU A 111 -9.55 18.52 -7.23
C LEU A 111 -8.05 18.28 -7.38
N ALA A 112 -7.26 19.09 -6.68
CA ALA A 112 -5.81 18.95 -6.66
C ALA A 112 -5.43 17.72 -5.84
N VAL A 113 -4.65 16.83 -6.45
CA VAL A 113 -4.21 15.59 -5.83
C VAL A 113 -2.70 15.48 -6.02
N THR A 114 -2.00 15.06 -4.97
CA THR A 114 -0.58 14.69 -5.07
C THR A 114 -0.48 13.18 -4.98
N GLU A 115 0.10 12.56 -6.01
CA GLU A 115 0.46 11.15 -5.96
C GLU A 115 1.87 11.04 -5.37
N GLN A 116 2.02 10.19 -4.36
CA GLN A 116 3.28 10.02 -3.66
C GLN A 116 3.74 8.58 -3.74
N VAL A 117 5.03 8.40 -4.02
CA VAL A 117 5.66 7.08 -4.07
C VAL A 117 6.59 6.96 -2.87
N TRP A 118 6.41 5.91 -2.09
CA TRP A 118 7.12 5.67 -0.85
C TRP A 118 7.88 4.35 -0.91
N LEU A 119 9.10 4.36 -0.40
CA LEU A 119 9.83 3.13 -0.10
C LEU A 119 9.70 2.86 1.40
N LEU A 120 9.17 1.71 1.75
CA LEU A 120 9.13 1.22 3.12
C LEU A 120 10.27 0.22 3.27
N ASN A 121 11.32 0.62 3.96
CA ASN A 121 12.52 -0.19 4.10
C ASN A 121 12.57 -0.75 5.53
N PRO A 122 12.72 -2.08 5.70
CA PRO A 122 12.75 -2.65 7.05
C PRO A 122 13.78 -1.95 7.93
N SER A 123 13.35 -1.50 9.11
CA SER A 123 14.18 -0.67 9.99
C SER A 123 14.80 -1.45 11.14
N PHE A 124 14.43 -2.71 11.31
CA PHE A 124 15.00 -3.52 12.37
C PHE A 124 16.44 -3.94 12.04
N THR A 125 17.25 -4.04 13.08
CA THR A 125 18.62 -4.54 12.95
C THR A 125 18.72 -5.90 13.61
N HIS A 126 19.59 -6.70 13.08
CA HIS A 126 19.84 -8.05 13.59
C HIS A 126 21.17 -8.11 14.28
#